data_9050214089a373694685c97f7379d9d3
#
_entry.id   9050214089a373694685c97f7379d9d3
#
_cell.length_a   1.000
_cell.length_b   1.000
_cell.length_c   1.000
_cell.angle_alpha   90.00
_cell.angle_beta   90.00
_cell.angle_gamma   90.00
#
_symmetry.space_group_name_H-M   'P 1'
#
loop_
_entity.id
_entity.type
_entity.pdbx_description
1 polymer ?
#
loop_
_entity_poly.entity_id
_entity_poly.type
_entity_poly.pdbx_seq_one_letter_code
_entity_poly.pdbx_strand_id
1 'polypeptide(L)'
;MVEAWLGSVVLLTTGSSSCAGAVVGVETVATAYHCIVNGSRPRVELRDGTTLRGKTVAVDVDHDLALVHVTGLVAPAMPLRQEPPSVGTRVYGIGHPFAPAAAGKLVGTLRWSVTEGIVSAVGEWYIQTDAALNPGNSGGPTVDEKGRIVGIASRKLNADNIAFLARADDLAALIAAPRPMSMLGGTWGGGGELLAERSTAIGPAVFVSFRERVVARAMVGVKLGDDPDAAAMGTLSFRQRFGDGPMSTTVDVGGGVRYLGAAEPVLTARMGCAGFGFGAMVVPGDWIWGVSLDLDLPGFKGIF
;
A
#
# COMPACT_ATOMS: atom_id res chain seq x y z
N MET A 1 16.07 26.74 -13.45
CA MET A 1 16.36 26.06 -12.15
C MET A 1 15.42 24.86 -11.96
N VAL A 2 14.11 25.05 -11.94
CA VAL A 2 13.11 23.96 -11.76
C VAL A 2 13.24 22.86 -12.83
N GLU A 3 13.48 23.23 -14.07
CA GLU A 3 13.64 22.30 -15.20
C GLU A 3 14.73 21.24 -14.97
N ALA A 4 15.81 21.60 -14.27
CA ALA A 4 16.89 20.68 -13.96
C ALA A 4 16.48 19.56 -12.98
N TRP A 5 15.48 19.81 -12.12
CA TRP A 5 15.00 18.82 -11.15
C TRP A 5 14.18 17.72 -11.80
N LEU A 6 13.51 18.02 -12.91
CA LEU A 6 12.62 17.09 -13.60
C LEU A 6 13.37 15.85 -14.13
N GLY A 7 14.67 15.98 -14.44
CA GLY A 7 15.50 14.84 -14.84
C GLY A 7 15.79 13.82 -13.72
N SER A 8 15.55 14.23 -12.47
CA SER A 8 15.72 13.37 -11.28
C SER A 8 14.40 12.74 -10.80
N VAL A 9 13.28 12.98 -11.51
CA VAL A 9 11.97 12.45 -11.18
C VAL A 9 11.57 11.39 -12.19
N VAL A 10 11.02 10.29 -11.73
CA VAL A 10 10.58 9.17 -12.56
C VAL A 10 9.11 8.87 -12.34
N LEU A 11 8.46 8.33 -13.37
CA LEU A 11 7.12 7.76 -13.28
C LEU A 11 7.23 6.28 -12.91
N LEU A 12 6.60 5.89 -11.82
CA LEU A 12 6.52 4.51 -11.37
C LEU A 12 5.14 3.92 -11.68
N THR A 13 5.11 2.74 -12.29
CA THR A 13 3.86 2.02 -12.55
C THR A 13 3.92 0.63 -11.92
N THR A 14 2.91 0.32 -11.08
CA THR A 14 2.77 -0.97 -10.39
C THR A 14 1.33 -1.46 -10.57
N GLY A 15 1.14 -2.48 -11.40
CA GLY A 15 -0.21 -2.90 -11.79
C GLY A 15 -0.94 -1.77 -12.51
N SER A 16 -2.10 -1.37 -12.00
CA SER A 16 -2.90 -0.24 -12.51
C SER A 16 -2.59 1.10 -11.83
N SER A 17 -1.72 1.11 -10.82
CA SER A 17 -1.36 2.31 -10.08
C SER A 17 -0.15 3.01 -10.69
N SER A 18 -0.20 4.33 -10.73
CA SER A 18 0.93 5.17 -11.13
C SER A 18 1.26 6.16 -10.02
N CYS A 19 2.55 6.30 -9.77
CA CYS A 19 3.13 7.16 -8.76
C CYS A 19 4.35 7.89 -9.35
N ALA A 20 4.90 8.81 -8.59
CA ALA A 20 6.19 9.42 -8.86
C ALA A 20 7.29 8.78 -8.01
N GLY A 21 8.54 9.05 -8.35
CA GLY A 21 9.71 8.71 -7.54
C GLY A 21 10.81 9.73 -7.77
N ALA A 22 11.71 9.84 -6.80
CA ALA A 22 12.89 10.69 -6.83
C ALA A 22 14.16 9.87 -6.92
N VAL A 23 15.05 10.18 -7.83
CA VAL A 23 16.40 9.60 -7.85
C VAL A 23 17.20 10.18 -6.67
N VAL A 24 17.64 9.33 -5.76
CA VAL A 24 18.34 9.73 -4.52
C VAL A 24 19.75 9.16 -4.39
N GLY A 25 20.16 8.35 -5.35
CA GLY A 25 21.49 7.74 -5.39
C GLY A 25 21.72 6.99 -6.69
N VAL A 26 22.90 6.38 -6.83
CA VAL A 26 23.21 5.51 -7.97
C VAL A 26 22.19 4.38 -8.03
N GLU A 27 21.49 4.25 -9.17
CA GLU A 27 20.47 3.23 -9.40
C GLU A 27 19.41 3.15 -8.30
N THR A 28 19.20 4.24 -7.54
CA THR A 28 18.29 4.25 -6.37
C THR A 28 17.23 5.32 -6.50
N VAL A 29 15.98 4.88 -6.45
CA VAL A 29 14.80 5.74 -6.48
C VAL A 29 14.07 5.62 -5.15
N ALA A 30 13.76 6.77 -4.53
CA ALA A 30 12.86 6.86 -3.40
C ALA A 30 11.41 7.07 -3.89
N THR A 31 10.45 6.45 -3.21
CA THR A 31 9.01 6.61 -3.48
C THR A 31 8.22 6.36 -2.20
N ALA A 32 6.91 6.52 -2.24
CA ALA A 32 6.05 6.14 -1.12
C ALA A 32 5.84 4.62 -1.08
N TYR A 33 5.75 4.05 0.13
CA TYR A 33 5.53 2.61 0.32
C TYR A 33 4.22 2.14 -0.32
N HIS A 34 3.13 2.90 -0.17
CA HIS A 34 1.83 2.55 -0.77
C HIS A 34 1.87 2.46 -2.31
N CYS A 35 2.85 3.08 -2.96
CA CYS A 35 3.06 3.01 -4.41
C CYS A 35 3.57 1.64 -4.88
N ILE A 36 4.21 0.87 -4.00
CA ILE A 36 4.86 -0.40 -4.35
C ILE A 36 4.21 -1.62 -3.67
N VAL A 37 3.23 -1.42 -2.81
CA VAL A 37 2.56 -2.50 -2.08
C VAL A 37 1.93 -3.53 -3.00
N ASN A 38 1.41 -3.13 -4.16
CA ASN A 38 0.80 -3.99 -5.17
C ASN A 38 1.80 -4.70 -6.10
N GLY A 39 3.11 -4.49 -5.93
CA GLY A 39 4.13 -5.16 -6.72
C GLY A 39 5.53 -4.65 -6.42
N SER A 40 6.43 -5.57 -6.05
CA SER A 40 7.81 -5.26 -5.71
C SER A 40 8.73 -4.96 -6.91
N ARG A 41 8.19 -4.98 -8.12
CA ARG A 41 8.95 -4.74 -9.37
C ARG A 41 8.24 -3.70 -10.24
N PRO A 42 8.27 -2.42 -9.86
CA PRO A 42 7.65 -1.36 -10.64
C PRO A 42 8.33 -1.20 -12.01
N ARG A 43 7.55 -0.79 -12.99
CA ARG A 43 8.08 -0.19 -14.21
C ARG A 43 8.47 1.26 -13.90
N VAL A 44 9.64 1.67 -14.33
CA VAL A 44 10.22 2.99 -14.10
C VAL A 44 10.40 3.68 -15.45
N GLU A 45 9.75 4.81 -15.65
CA GLU A 45 9.85 5.61 -16.88
C GLU A 45 10.56 6.93 -16.57
N LEU A 46 11.63 7.21 -17.29
CA LEU A 46 12.39 8.45 -17.20
C LEU A 46 11.76 9.51 -18.13
N ARG A 47 12.16 10.76 -17.92
CA ARG A 47 11.64 11.90 -18.69
C ARG A 47 11.91 11.82 -20.20
N ASP A 48 12.99 11.21 -20.61
CA ASP A 48 13.35 10.97 -22.01
C ASP A 48 12.57 9.83 -22.68
N GLY A 49 11.67 9.17 -21.93
CA GLY A 49 10.88 8.02 -22.37
C GLY A 49 11.57 6.67 -22.15
N THR A 50 12.81 6.65 -21.66
CA THR A 50 13.50 5.40 -21.28
C THR A 50 12.70 4.66 -20.22
N THR A 51 12.49 3.36 -20.43
CA THR A 51 11.73 2.52 -19.50
C THR A 51 12.62 1.40 -18.97
N LEU A 52 12.71 1.31 -17.65
CA LEU A 52 13.48 0.33 -16.90
C LEU A 52 12.58 -0.49 -15.97
N ARG A 53 13.14 -1.55 -15.38
CA ARG A 53 12.51 -2.35 -14.33
C ARG A 53 13.19 -2.08 -13.00
N GLY A 54 12.39 -1.70 -12.00
CA GLY A 54 12.85 -1.57 -10.64
C GLY A 54 12.63 -2.84 -9.81
N LYS A 55 13.33 -2.92 -8.69
CA LYS A 55 13.13 -3.91 -7.63
C LYS A 55 13.12 -3.17 -6.30
N THR A 56 12.04 -3.30 -5.53
CA THR A 56 12.00 -2.76 -4.16
C THR A 56 13.04 -3.46 -3.31
N VAL A 57 13.92 -2.68 -2.68
CA VAL A 57 15.04 -3.18 -1.88
C VAL A 57 14.92 -2.83 -0.40
N ALA A 58 14.21 -1.75 -0.06
CA ALA A 58 13.97 -1.36 1.32
C ALA A 58 12.60 -0.68 1.47
N VAL A 59 12.03 -0.78 2.65
CA VAL A 59 10.76 -0.13 3.01
C VAL A 59 10.79 0.37 4.44
N ASP A 60 10.10 1.49 4.67
CA ASP A 60 9.67 1.97 5.97
C ASP A 60 8.15 2.16 5.92
N VAL A 61 7.43 1.21 6.48
CA VAL A 61 5.97 1.16 6.41
C VAL A 61 5.34 2.25 7.25
N ASP A 62 5.95 2.59 8.38
CA ASP A 62 5.42 3.55 9.34
C ASP A 62 5.51 4.98 8.80
N HIS A 63 6.58 5.30 8.09
CA HIS A 63 6.80 6.60 7.44
C HIS A 63 6.37 6.62 5.97
N ASP A 64 5.76 5.53 5.46
CA ASP A 64 5.30 5.41 4.07
C ASP A 64 6.43 5.66 3.04
N LEU A 65 7.62 5.09 3.27
CA LEU A 65 8.78 5.23 2.40
C LEU A 65 9.21 3.89 1.80
N ALA A 66 9.74 3.94 0.59
CA ALA A 66 10.36 2.78 -0.08
C ALA A 66 11.54 3.19 -0.94
N LEU A 67 12.52 2.28 -1.05
CA LEU A 67 13.63 2.38 -1.98
C LEU A 67 13.49 1.31 -3.06
N VAL A 68 13.66 1.75 -4.30
CA VAL A 68 13.62 0.91 -5.50
C VAL A 68 14.99 0.96 -6.17
N HIS A 69 15.65 -0.18 -6.30
CA HIS A 69 16.85 -0.32 -7.12
C HIS A 69 16.46 -0.48 -8.59
N VAL A 70 17.09 0.28 -9.46
CA VAL A 70 16.79 0.35 -10.89
C VAL A 70 18.07 0.20 -11.67
N THR A 71 18.39 -1.02 -12.04
CA THR A 71 19.63 -1.33 -12.79
C THR A 71 19.69 -0.58 -14.13
N GLY A 72 20.79 0.10 -14.38
CA GLY A 72 21.00 0.90 -15.59
C GLY A 72 20.35 2.29 -15.54
N LEU A 73 19.88 2.73 -14.38
CA LEU A 73 19.35 4.09 -14.22
C LEU A 73 20.50 5.11 -14.32
N VAL A 74 20.41 5.97 -15.32
CA VAL A 74 21.32 7.09 -15.50
C VAL A 74 20.52 8.39 -15.39
N ALA A 75 20.52 8.96 -14.18
CA ALA A 75 19.85 10.22 -13.89
C ALA A 75 20.51 10.89 -12.67
N PRO A 76 20.50 12.24 -12.58
CA PRO A 76 21.09 12.94 -11.45
C PRO A 76 20.34 12.64 -10.16
N ALA A 77 21.06 12.39 -9.06
CA ALA A 77 20.47 12.23 -7.75
C ALA A 77 20.14 13.60 -7.14
N MET A 78 18.97 13.69 -6.52
CA MET A 78 18.57 14.86 -5.75
C MET A 78 19.16 14.82 -4.34
N PRO A 79 19.75 15.92 -3.86
CA PRO A 79 20.22 15.98 -2.48
C PRO A 79 19.04 16.05 -1.51
N LEU A 80 19.22 15.45 -0.35
CA LEU A 80 18.29 15.57 0.77
C LEU A 80 18.59 16.84 1.57
N ARG A 81 17.56 17.51 2.06
CA ARG A 81 17.72 18.55 3.07
C ARG A 81 18.08 17.90 4.39
N GLN A 82 19.18 18.33 5.00
CA GLN A 82 19.71 17.76 6.24
C GLN A 82 18.97 18.26 7.48
N GLU A 83 18.43 19.48 7.41
CA GLU A 83 17.78 20.15 8.53
C GLU A 83 16.26 20.18 8.30
N PRO A 84 15.44 19.99 9.34
CA PRO A 84 13.99 20.17 9.25
C PRO A 84 13.65 21.53 8.65
N PRO A 85 12.66 21.64 7.77
CA PRO A 85 12.24 22.92 7.23
C PRO A 85 11.50 23.72 8.30
N SER A 86 11.55 25.06 8.20
CA SER A 86 10.68 25.93 8.98
C SER A 86 9.32 26.09 8.34
N VAL A 87 8.29 26.33 9.13
CA VAL A 87 6.98 26.77 8.62
C VAL A 87 7.16 28.03 7.76
N GLY A 88 6.47 28.10 6.64
CA GLY A 88 6.63 29.15 5.63
C GLY A 88 7.77 28.91 4.63
N THR A 89 8.57 27.84 4.78
CA THR A 89 9.56 27.47 3.75
C THR A 89 8.84 27.18 2.44
N ARG A 90 9.24 27.85 1.36
CA ARG A 90 8.73 27.62 0.00
C ARG A 90 9.16 26.25 -0.49
N VAL A 91 8.22 25.50 -1.08
CA VAL A 91 8.44 24.14 -1.57
C VAL A 91 7.78 23.93 -2.93
N TYR A 92 8.33 22.98 -3.69
CA TYR A 92 7.87 22.60 -5.01
C TYR A 92 7.63 21.09 -5.04
N GLY A 93 6.38 20.69 -5.19
CA GLY A 93 6.01 19.28 -5.37
C GLY A 93 6.13 18.88 -6.84
N ILE A 94 6.79 17.76 -7.13
CA ILE A 94 7.03 17.30 -8.50
C ILE A 94 6.45 15.90 -8.67
N GLY A 95 5.67 15.70 -9.74
CA GLY A 95 5.08 14.38 -9.98
C GLY A 95 4.25 14.29 -11.26
N HIS A 96 3.32 13.36 -11.28
CA HIS A 96 2.53 13.00 -12.46
C HIS A 96 1.03 12.98 -12.14
N PRO A 97 0.43 14.13 -11.77
CA PRO A 97 -0.95 14.17 -11.29
C PRO A 97 -1.90 13.53 -12.31
N PHE A 98 -2.79 12.65 -11.82
CA PHE A 98 -3.79 11.94 -12.61
C PHE A 98 -3.25 11.11 -13.79
N ALA A 99 -1.96 10.77 -13.82
CA ALA A 99 -1.35 10.06 -14.94
C ALA A 99 -2.07 8.78 -15.38
N PRO A 100 -2.68 7.96 -14.47
CA PRO A 100 -3.44 6.78 -14.89
C PRO A 100 -4.84 7.10 -15.40
N ALA A 101 -5.47 8.14 -14.86
CA ALA A 101 -6.86 8.50 -15.15
C ALA A 101 -7.01 9.51 -16.30
N ALA A 102 -5.92 10.21 -16.65
CA ALA A 102 -5.93 11.18 -17.72
C ALA A 102 -6.00 10.45 -19.06
N ALA A 103 -7.10 10.68 -19.78
CA ALA A 103 -7.28 10.18 -21.13
C ALA A 103 -6.99 11.26 -22.18
N GLY A 104 -6.55 10.83 -23.34
CA GLY A 104 -6.41 11.72 -24.50
C GLY A 104 -5.29 12.75 -24.37
N LYS A 105 -5.54 13.97 -24.84
CA LYS A 105 -4.52 15.02 -25.02
C LYS A 105 -3.93 15.56 -23.70
N LEU A 106 -4.58 15.36 -22.55
CA LEU A 106 -4.12 15.86 -21.26
C LEU A 106 -2.98 15.02 -20.65
N VAL A 107 -2.83 13.73 -21.02
CA VAL A 107 -1.84 12.82 -20.44
C VAL A 107 -0.43 13.39 -20.50
N GLY A 108 -0.01 13.90 -21.64
CA GLY A 108 1.33 14.46 -21.83
C GLY A 108 1.58 15.72 -21.01
N THR A 109 0.55 16.53 -20.80
CA THR A 109 0.67 17.80 -20.05
C THR A 109 0.73 17.58 -18.54
N LEU A 110 0.15 16.50 -18.03
CA LEU A 110 0.11 16.22 -16.59
C LEU A 110 1.34 15.47 -16.08
N ARG A 111 2.21 14.99 -16.96
CA ARG A 111 3.46 14.34 -16.57
C ARG A 111 4.55 15.38 -16.24
N TRP A 112 5.39 15.08 -15.25
CA TRP A 112 6.45 15.95 -14.76
C TRP A 112 5.94 17.36 -14.42
N SER A 113 4.76 17.44 -13.83
CA SER A 113 4.17 18.68 -13.35
C SER A 113 4.86 19.15 -12.08
N VAL A 114 4.94 20.47 -11.93
CA VAL A 114 5.46 21.12 -10.72
C VAL A 114 4.37 21.99 -10.12
N THR A 115 4.16 21.85 -8.81
CA THR A 115 3.26 22.71 -8.03
C THR A 115 4.04 23.40 -6.93
N GLU A 116 3.72 24.66 -6.66
CA GLU A 116 4.35 25.45 -5.60
C GLU A 116 3.45 25.55 -4.38
N GLY A 117 4.04 25.66 -3.21
CA GLY A 117 3.40 25.90 -1.93
C GLY A 117 4.42 26.22 -0.85
N ILE A 118 3.98 26.12 0.40
CA ILE A 118 4.82 26.31 1.57
C ILE A 118 4.72 25.10 2.52
N VAL A 119 5.68 24.97 3.41
CA VAL A 119 5.56 24.15 4.60
C VAL A 119 4.54 24.81 5.54
N SER A 120 3.40 24.17 5.74
CA SER A 120 2.32 24.68 6.59
C SER A 120 2.48 24.27 8.06
N ALA A 121 3.03 23.08 8.30
CA ALA A 121 3.36 22.59 9.64
C ALA A 121 4.46 21.52 9.57
N VAL A 122 5.20 21.36 10.66
CA VAL A 122 6.21 20.30 10.82
C VAL A 122 5.80 19.47 12.04
N GLY A 123 5.37 18.23 11.77
CA GLY A 123 5.02 17.26 12.80
C GLY A 123 6.14 16.24 13.03
N GLU A 124 5.93 15.39 14.00
CA GLU A 124 6.84 14.28 14.32
C GLU A 124 6.93 13.26 13.17
N TRP A 125 5.81 12.93 12.56
CA TRP A 125 5.69 11.90 11.51
C TRP A 125 5.70 12.45 10.09
N TYR A 126 5.13 13.64 9.89
CA TYR A 126 4.91 14.23 8.57
C TYR A 126 5.14 15.72 8.57
N ILE A 127 5.49 16.23 7.41
CA ILE A 127 5.45 17.65 7.08
C ILE A 127 4.15 17.92 6.34
N GLN A 128 3.39 18.93 6.78
CA GLN A 128 2.23 19.42 6.04
C GLN A 128 2.63 20.51 5.05
N THR A 129 2.04 20.47 3.86
CA THR A 129 2.17 21.51 2.83
C THR A 129 0.83 21.84 2.21
N ASP A 130 0.69 23.05 1.72
CA ASP A 130 -0.44 23.52 0.91
C ASP A 130 -0.20 23.37 -0.60
N ALA A 131 0.98 22.88 -1.02
CA ALA A 131 1.24 22.55 -2.41
C ALA A 131 0.18 21.56 -2.94
N ALA A 132 -0.31 21.82 -4.16
CA ALA A 132 -1.38 21.04 -4.76
C ALA A 132 -0.90 19.64 -5.20
N LEU A 133 -0.81 18.72 -4.24
CA LEU A 133 -0.46 17.33 -4.48
C LEU A 133 -1.73 16.50 -4.74
N ASN A 134 -1.79 15.86 -5.90
CA ASN A 134 -2.92 15.05 -6.37
C ASN A 134 -2.51 13.59 -6.56
N PRO A 135 -3.48 12.66 -6.72
CA PRO A 135 -3.16 11.27 -7.08
C PRO A 135 -2.23 11.22 -8.29
N GLY A 136 -1.12 10.47 -8.17
CA GLY A 136 -0.02 10.44 -9.14
C GLY A 136 1.20 11.28 -8.74
N ASN A 137 1.06 12.23 -7.82
CA ASN A 137 2.21 12.91 -7.20
C ASN A 137 2.80 12.08 -6.05
N SER A 138 2.04 11.11 -5.51
CA SER A 138 2.50 10.18 -4.47
C SER A 138 3.86 9.58 -4.82
N GLY A 139 4.78 9.56 -3.86
CA GLY A 139 6.15 9.09 -4.03
C GLY A 139 7.10 10.09 -4.70
N GLY A 140 6.58 11.19 -5.25
CA GLY A 140 7.38 12.26 -5.84
C GLY A 140 8.06 13.14 -4.79
N PRO A 141 9.18 13.78 -5.17
CA PRO A 141 9.87 14.70 -4.28
C PRO A 141 9.10 15.99 -4.09
N THR A 142 9.11 16.52 -2.89
CA THR A 142 8.86 17.91 -2.60
C THR A 142 10.17 18.56 -2.18
N VAL A 143 10.60 19.58 -2.93
CA VAL A 143 11.93 20.17 -2.79
C VAL A 143 11.86 21.63 -2.38
N ASP A 144 12.95 22.13 -1.78
CA ASP A 144 13.12 23.56 -1.50
C ASP A 144 13.64 24.32 -2.74
N GLU A 145 13.83 25.63 -2.64
CA GLU A 145 14.33 26.50 -3.70
C GLU A 145 15.72 26.11 -4.23
N LYS A 146 16.48 25.30 -3.49
CA LYS A 146 17.80 24.77 -3.89
C LYS A 146 17.70 23.38 -4.52
N GLY A 147 16.51 22.83 -4.69
CA GLY A 147 16.30 21.47 -5.23
C GLY A 147 16.61 20.35 -4.26
N ARG A 148 16.72 20.64 -2.95
CA ARG A 148 16.93 19.64 -1.92
C ARG A 148 15.59 19.06 -1.48
N ILE A 149 15.48 17.74 -1.41
CA ILE A 149 14.29 17.04 -0.97
C ILE A 149 13.97 17.42 0.48
N VAL A 150 12.80 18.01 0.70
CA VAL A 150 12.19 18.31 2.01
C VAL A 150 11.41 17.11 2.51
N GLY A 151 10.78 16.39 1.59
CA GLY A 151 10.07 15.15 1.87
C GLY A 151 9.52 14.51 0.59
N ILE A 152 8.97 13.32 0.76
CA ILE A 152 8.32 12.53 -0.31
C ILE A 152 6.81 12.65 -0.15
N ALA A 153 6.10 12.98 -1.23
CA ALA A 153 4.65 13.09 -1.24
C ALA A 153 4.00 11.75 -0.83
N SER A 154 3.26 11.74 0.27
CA SER A 154 2.69 10.54 0.87
C SER A 154 1.17 10.57 0.84
N ARG A 155 0.54 11.35 1.68
CA ARG A 155 -0.91 11.33 1.92
C ARG A 155 -1.55 12.67 1.60
N LYS A 156 -2.82 12.60 1.19
CA LYS A 156 -3.70 13.76 1.08
C LYS A 156 -4.97 13.49 1.86
N LEU A 157 -5.44 14.48 2.61
CA LEU A 157 -6.81 14.46 3.11
C LEU A 157 -7.77 14.85 1.98
N ASN A 158 -9.05 14.44 2.08
CA ASN A 158 -10.12 14.93 1.21
C ASN A 158 -10.50 16.38 1.57
N ALA A 159 -9.49 17.24 1.59
CA ALA A 159 -9.58 18.66 1.87
C ALA A 159 -8.67 19.41 0.89
N ASP A 160 -9.04 20.61 0.55
CA ASP A 160 -8.24 21.44 -0.35
C ASP A 160 -6.99 21.93 0.37
N ASN A 161 -5.86 21.91 -0.35
CA ASN A 161 -4.58 22.45 0.09
C ASN A 161 -4.04 21.87 1.41
N ILE A 162 -4.32 20.59 1.70
CA ILE A 162 -3.72 19.86 2.81
C ILE A 162 -3.11 18.57 2.29
N ALA A 163 -1.80 18.54 2.20
CA ALA A 163 -1.03 17.36 1.81
C ALA A 163 0.09 17.09 2.82
N PHE A 164 0.53 15.86 2.89
CA PHE A 164 1.53 15.38 3.83
C PHE A 164 2.70 14.75 3.10
N LEU A 165 3.88 15.06 3.58
CA LEU A 165 5.15 14.54 3.08
C LEU A 165 5.76 13.63 4.13
N ALA A 166 6.23 12.47 3.74
CA ALA A 166 7.18 11.68 4.52
C ALA A 166 8.50 12.48 4.60
N ARG A 167 9.11 12.53 5.75
CA ARG A 167 10.22 13.47 6.05
C ARG A 167 11.52 13.05 5.35
N ALA A 168 12.36 14.03 5.00
CA ALA A 168 13.66 13.78 4.38
C ALA A 168 14.66 13.10 5.31
N ASP A 169 14.57 13.35 6.63
CA ASP A 169 15.41 12.70 7.64
C ASP A 169 15.06 11.20 7.81
N ASP A 170 13.77 10.82 7.75
CA ASP A 170 13.34 9.41 7.74
C ASP A 170 13.82 8.71 6.45
N LEU A 171 13.75 9.40 5.32
CA LEU A 171 14.31 8.90 4.07
C LEU A 171 15.83 8.72 4.16
N ALA A 172 16.55 9.67 4.76
CA ALA A 172 17.99 9.56 4.99
C ALA A 172 18.33 8.35 5.88
N ALA A 173 17.54 8.12 6.93
CA ALA A 173 17.69 6.95 7.80
C ALA A 173 17.46 5.64 7.05
N LEU A 174 16.44 5.57 6.19
CA LEU A 174 16.16 4.38 5.35
C LEU A 174 17.27 4.12 4.32
N ILE A 175 17.86 5.18 3.75
CA ILE A 175 19.00 5.05 2.82
C ILE A 175 20.25 4.54 3.57
N ALA A 176 20.53 5.07 4.75
CA ALA A 176 21.69 4.70 5.56
C ALA A 176 21.59 3.28 6.14
N ALA A 177 20.38 2.86 6.53
CA ALA A 177 20.11 1.53 7.08
C ALA A 177 18.89 0.91 6.38
N PRO A 178 19.07 0.37 5.16
CA PRO A 178 18.00 -0.20 4.38
C PRO A 178 17.32 -1.37 5.11
N ARG A 179 16.02 -1.24 5.35
CA ARG A 179 15.21 -2.31 5.93
C ARG A 179 14.60 -3.12 4.78
N PRO A 180 15.04 -4.36 4.53
CA PRO A 180 14.50 -5.15 3.44
C PRO A 180 12.99 -5.36 3.66
N MET A 181 12.22 -5.34 2.57
CA MET A 181 10.81 -5.66 2.63
C MET A 181 10.67 -7.10 3.10
N SER A 182 10.21 -7.28 4.34
CA SER A 182 9.95 -8.61 4.89
C SER A 182 8.96 -9.36 3.98
N MET A 183 9.29 -10.60 3.65
CA MET A 183 8.33 -11.50 2.97
C MET A 183 7.11 -11.77 3.85
N LEU A 184 7.26 -11.55 5.15
CA LEU A 184 6.24 -11.76 6.19
C LEU A 184 5.53 -10.46 6.58
N GLY A 185 5.74 -9.36 5.90
CA GLY A 185 4.96 -8.12 6.10
C GLY A 185 3.48 -8.42 5.88
N GLY A 186 2.75 -8.68 6.96
CA GLY A 186 1.34 -9.04 6.97
C GLY A 186 0.60 -8.36 8.10
N THR A 187 -0.70 -8.26 7.96
CA THR A 187 -1.59 -7.85 9.05
C THR A 187 -2.12 -9.09 9.75
N TRP A 188 -2.18 -9.03 11.07
CA TRP A 188 -2.86 -10.01 11.88
C TRP A 188 -4.25 -9.47 12.19
N GLY A 189 -5.22 -10.35 12.20
CA GLY A 189 -6.55 -10.01 12.65
C GLY A 189 -7.20 -11.17 13.34
N GLY A 190 -8.18 -10.85 14.16
CA GLY A 190 -9.04 -11.83 14.81
C GLY A 190 -10.48 -11.39 14.68
N GLY A 191 -11.38 -12.34 14.74
CA GLY A 191 -12.82 -12.06 14.63
C GLY A 191 -13.66 -13.26 14.96
N GLY A 192 -14.92 -13.15 14.66
CA GLY A 192 -15.89 -14.24 14.73
C GLY A 192 -16.34 -14.65 13.35
N GLU A 193 -16.61 -15.91 13.16
CA GLU A 193 -17.18 -16.45 11.93
C GLU A 193 -18.44 -17.25 12.25
N LEU A 194 -19.51 -16.96 11.50
CA LEU A 194 -20.74 -17.70 11.52
C LEU A 194 -20.91 -18.35 10.14
N LEU A 195 -20.97 -19.66 10.10
CA LEU A 195 -21.30 -20.44 8.93
C LEU A 195 -22.73 -20.92 9.06
N ALA A 196 -23.61 -20.48 8.17
CA ALA A 196 -25.01 -20.80 8.22
C ALA A 196 -25.38 -21.75 7.10
N GLU A 197 -25.83 -22.94 7.49
CA GLU A 197 -26.42 -23.97 6.62
C GLU A 197 -27.14 -25.06 7.44
N ARG A 198 -27.47 -26.20 6.81
CA ARG A 198 -28.03 -27.40 7.52
C ARG A 198 -27.28 -27.78 8.81
N SER A 199 -26.04 -27.30 8.95
CA SER A 199 -25.23 -27.38 10.17
C SER A 199 -24.58 -26.03 10.40
N THR A 200 -25.23 -25.16 11.15
CA THR A 200 -24.66 -23.86 11.55
C THR A 200 -23.46 -24.09 12.47
N ALA A 201 -22.33 -23.52 12.16
CA ALA A 201 -21.17 -23.52 13.04
C ALA A 201 -20.79 -22.08 13.39
N ILE A 202 -20.43 -21.85 14.64
CA ILE A 202 -19.97 -20.55 15.14
C ILE A 202 -18.67 -20.72 15.93
N GLY A 203 -17.73 -19.80 15.73
CA GLY A 203 -16.50 -19.82 16.50
C GLY A 203 -15.60 -18.62 16.22
N PRO A 204 -14.61 -18.42 17.10
CA PRO A 204 -13.56 -17.45 16.85
C PRO A 204 -12.75 -17.84 15.63
N ALA A 205 -12.35 -16.83 14.86
CA ALA A 205 -11.47 -16.97 13.72
C ALA A 205 -10.23 -16.10 13.90
N VAL A 206 -9.10 -16.58 13.45
CA VAL A 206 -7.87 -15.80 13.33
C VAL A 206 -7.42 -15.81 11.89
N PHE A 207 -6.84 -14.73 11.44
CA PHE A 207 -6.27 -14.68 10.11
C PHE A 207 -4.92 -13.97 10.09
N VAL A 208 -4.09 -14.34 9.13
CA VAL A 208 -2.83 -13.70 8.81
C VAL A 208 -2.86 -13.36 7.33
N SER A 209 -2.63 -12.10 7.01
CA SER A 209 -2.50 -11.71 5.61
C SER A 209 -1.02 -11.45 5.29
N PHE A 210 -0.54 -12.05 4.21
CA PHE A 210 0.81 -11.86 3.70
C PHE A 210 0.75 -10.87 2.54
N ARG A 211 1.42 -9.71 2.69
CA ARG A 211 1.45 -8.63 1.70
C ARG A 211 0.05 -8.20 1.21
N GLU A 212 -0.94 -8.31 2.09
CA GLU A 212 -2.35 -8.02 1.76
C GLU A 212 -2.92 -8.80 0.56
N ARG A 213 -2.22 -9.83 0.08
CA ARG A 213 -2.62 -10.64 -1.09
C ARG A 213 -2.93 -12.08 -0.80
N VAL A 214 -2.24 -12.68 0.14
CA VAL A 214 -2.48 -14.07 0.55
C VAL A 214 -2.97 -14.05 2.00
N VAL A 215 -4.11 -14.64 2.26
CA VAL A 215 -4.74 -14.71 3.58
C VAL A 215 -4.84 -16.15 4.01
N ALA A 216 -4.16 -16.50 5.08
CA ALA A 216 -4.38 -17.74 5.80
C ALA A 216 -5.37 -17.48 6.94
N ARG A 217 -6.42 -18.26 7.02
CA ARG A 217 -7.48 -18.14 8.04
C ARG A 217 -7.70 -19.49 8.71
N ALA A 218 -7.88 -19.46 10.01
CA ALA A 218 -8.28 -20.62 10.80
C ALA A 218 -9.47 -20.25 11.71
N MET A 219 -10.44 -21.12 11.79
CA MET A 219 -11.57 -21.04 12.70
C MET A 219 -11.63 -22.32 13.54
N VAL A 220 -11.94 -22.17 14.79
CA VAL A 220 -12.30 -23.28 15.70
C VAL A 220 -13.61 -22.90 16.38
N GLY A 221 -14.55 -23.80 16.41
CA GLY A 221 -15.87 -23.48 16.94
C GLY A 221 -16.71 -24.72 17.27
N VAL A 222 -17.99 -24.51 17.36
CA VAL A 222 -18.96 -25.56 17.67
C VAL A 222 -20.03 -25.57 16.58
N LYS A 223 -20.34 -26.74 16.10
CA LYS A 223 -21.53 -27.01 15.29
C LYS A 223 -22.77 -26.85 16.18
N LEU A 224 -23.70 -26.04 15.74
CA LEU A 224 -24.98 -25.83 16.43
C LEU A 224 -26.03 -26.77 15.84
N GLY A 225 -26.94 -27.31 16.67
CA GLY A 225 -28.02 -28.20 16.25
C GLY A 225 -28.28 -29.28 17.30
N ASP A 226 -29.06 -30.29 16.93
CA ASP A 226 -29.47 -31.37 17.83
C ASP A 226 -28.32 -32.30 18.25
N ASP A 227 -27.24 -32.26 17.49
CA ASP A 227 -26.01 -33.01 17.79
C ASP A 227 -24.80 -32.07 17.68
N PRO A 228 -24.48 -31.33 18.75
CA PRO A 228 -23.37 -30.40 18.76
C PRO A 228 -22.03 -31.12 18.73
N ASP A 229 -21.14 -30.71 17.84
CA ASP A 229 -19.80 -31.28 17.65
C ASP A 229 -18.76 -30.17 17.43
N ALA A 230 -17.50 -30.54 17.52
CA ALA A 230 -16.41 -29.63 17.23
C ALA A 230 -16.39 -29.24 15.74
N ALA A 231 -16.21 -27.96 15.50
CA ALA A 231 -16.05 -27.42 14.14
C ALA A 231 -14.65 -26.80 13.99
N ALA A 232 -14.01 -27.05 12.89
CA ALA A 232 -12.76 -26.40 12.55
C ALA A 232 -12.68 -26.11 11.04
N MET A 233 -12.00 -25.05 10.67
CA MET A 233 -11.74 -24.72 9.27
C MET A 233 -10.39 -24.06 9.12
N GLY A 234 -9.67 -24.46 8.08
CA GLY A 234 -8.46 -23.78 7.64
C GLY A 234 -8.54 -23.44 6.17
N THR A 235 -8.30 -22.20 5.80
CA THR A 235 -8.34 -21.75 4.39
C THR A 235 -7.12 -20.94 4.04
N LEU A 236 -6.71 -21.04 2.77
CA LEU A 236 -5.72 -20.18 2.14
C LEU A 236 -6.40 -19.50 0.95
N SER A 237 -6.40 -18.19 0.94
CA SER A 237 -7.11 -17.39 -0.07
C SER A 237 -6.18 -16.36 -0.69
N PHE A 238 -6.45 -16.01 -1.93
CA PHE A 238 -5.84 -14.88 -2.61
C PHE A 238 -6.77 -13.68 -2.47
N ARG A 239 -6.23 -12.55 -1.99
CA ARG A 239 -6.96 -11.29 -1.74
C ARG A 239 -6.70 -10.27 -2.82
N GLN A 240 -7.78 -9.68 -3.34
CA GLN A 240 -7.74 -8.47 -4.14
C GLN A 240 -8.45 -7.34 -3.37
N ARG A 241 -7.77 -6.19 -3.24
CA ARG A 241 -8.34 -4.98 -2.61
C ARG A 241 -8.76 -3.99 -3.68
N PHE A 242 -9.91 -3.35 -3.46
CA PHE A 242 -10.48 -2.30 -4.30
C PHE A 242 -10.72 -1.05 -3.44
N GLY A 243 -10.17 0.08 -3.89
CA GLY A 243 -10.23 1.35 -3.17
C GLY A 243 -9.21 1.44 -2.04
N ASP A 244 -9.05 2.65 -1.53
CA ASP A 244 -8.12 3.00 -0.45
C ASP A 244 -8.89 3.47 0.79
N GLY A 245 -8.26 3.31 1.97
CA GLY A 245 -8.81 3.75 3.23
C GLY A 245 -9.68 2.72 3.96
N PRO A 246 -10.35 3.12 5.06
CA PRO A 246 -11.06 2.20 5.96
C PRO A 246 -12.29 1.56 5.34
N MET A 247 -12.84 2.13 4.27
CA MET A 247 -14.00 1.61 3.54
C MET A 247 -13.59 0.82 2.28
N SER A 248 -12.31 0.45 2.13
CA SER A 248 -11.87 -0.38 1.01
C SER A 248 -12.57 -1.72 1.00
N THR A 249 -12.95 -2.18 -0.19
CA THR A 249 -13.55 -3.50 -0.39
C THR A 249 -12.44 -4.52 -0.69
N THR A 250 -12.54 -5.70 -0.10
CA THR A 250 -11.65 -6.83 -0.40
C THR A 250 -12.44 -7.98 -0.98
N VAL A 251 -11.83 -8.71 -1.91
CA VAL A 251 -12.36 -9.98 -2.42
C VAL A 251 -11.30 -11.05 -2.21
N ASP A 252 -11.65 -12.08 -1.47
CA ASP A 252 -10.80 -13.22 -1.19
C ASP A 252 -11.35 -14.44 -1.92
N VAL A 253 -10.51 -15.13 -2.70
CA VAL A 253 -10.87 -16.38 -3.36
C VAL A 253 -9.81 -17.42 -3.02
N GLY A 254 -10.23 -18.58 -2.57
CA GLY A 254 -9.28 -19.60 -2.13
C GLY A 254 -9.94 -20.94 -1.85
N GLY A 255 -9.23 -21.75 -1.09
CA GLY A 255 -9.73 -23.06 -0.68
C GLY A 255 -9.05 -23.52 0.60
N GLY A 256 -9.51 -24.62 1.12
CA GLY A 256 -9.01 -25.20 2.36
C GLY A 256 -9.70 -26.48 2.73
N VAL A 257 -9.73 -26.74 4.01
CA VAL A 257 -10.39 -27.92 4.61
C VAL A 257 -11.27 -27.45 5.75
N ARG A 258 -12.50 -27.94 5.81
CA ARG A 258 -13.34 -27.85 7.01
C ARG A 258 -13.44 -29.22 7.69
N TYR A 259 -13.68 -29.19 8.97
CA TYR A 259 -13.97 -30.36 9.79
C TYR A 259 -15.29 -30.12 10.54
N LEU A 260 -16.27 -30.98 10.29
CA LEU A 260 -17.55 -31.02 10.99
C LEU A 260 -17.91 -32.50 11.28
N GLY A 261 -17.04 -33.22 12.02
CA GLY A 261 -17.10 -34.67 12.19
C GLY A 261 -16.33 -35.43 11.12
N ALA A 262 -16.14 -34.86 9.94
CA ALA A 262 -15.27 -35.38 8.86
C ALA A 262 -14.50 -34.23 8.20
N ALA A 263 -13.35 -34.53 7.64
CA ALA A 263 -12.56 -33.55 6.89
C ALA A 263 -13.03 -33.47 5.44
N GLU A 264 -13.41 -32.28 4.99
CA GLU A 264 -13.93 -32.03 3.66
C GLU A 264 -13.19 -30.87 2.99
N PRO A 265 -12.85 -30.97 1.70
CA PRO A 265 -12.28 -29.86 0.96
C PRO A 265 -13.33 -28.75 0.75
N VAL A 266 -12.88 -27.50 0.79
CA VAL A 266 -13.74 -26.34 0.57
C VAL A 266 -13.10 -25.37 -0.42
N LEU A 267 -13.94 -24.75 -1.26
CA LEU A 267 -13.60 -23.56 -2.03
C LEU A 267 -14.34 -22.38 -1.41
N THR A 268 -13.66 -21.25 -1.26
CA THR A 268 -14.22 -20.08 -0.61
C THR A 268 -14.11 -18.86 -1.50
N ALA A 269 -15.18 -18.05 -1.51
CA ALA A 269 -15.18 -16.71 -2.08
C ALA A 269 -15.81 -15.76 -1.06
N ARG A 270 -15.10 -14.69 -0.71
CA ARG A 270 -15.54 -13.73 0.31
C ARG A 270 -15.38 -12.32 -0.22
N MET A 271 -16.29 -11.46 0.19
CA MET A 271 -16.21 -10.03 -0.02
C MET A 271 -16.29 -9.35 1.35
N GLY A 272 -15.33 -8.47 1.64
CA GLY A 272 -15.25 -7.74 2.90
C GLY A 272 -15.20 -6.23 2.70
N CYS A 273 -15.76 -5.49 3.64
CA CYS A 273 -15.71 -4.04 3.71
C CYS A 273 -15.77 -3.60 5.17
N ALA A 274 -14.90 -2.68 5.57
CA ALA A 274 -14.89 -2.08 6.91
C ALA A 274 -14.93 -3.09 8.08
N GLY A 275 -14.24 -4.23 7.94
CA GLY A 275 -14.17 -5.26 8.97
C GLY A 275 -15.30 -6.29 8.92
N PHE A 276 -16.31 -6.10 8.08
CA PHE A 276 -17.36 -7.09 7.87
C PHE A 276 -17.07 -7.88 6.58
N GLY A 277 -17.26 -9.20 6.64
CA GLY A 277 -17.13 -10.07 5.48
C GLY A 277 -18.40 -10.89 5.27
N PHE A 278 -18.77 -11.04 4.00
CA PHE A 278 -19.82 -11.97 3.57
C PHE A 278 -19.20 -12.88 2.50
N GLY A 279 -19.48 -14.16 2.57
CA GLY A 279 -18.90 -15.09 1.62
C GLY A 279 -19.74 -16.32 1.39
N ALA A 280 -19.39 -17.00 0.31
CA ALA A 280 -19.90 -18.32 -0.02
C ALA A 280 -18.76 -19.33 0.06
N MET A 281 -19.09 -20.53 0.47
CA MET A 281 -18.20 -21.69 0.47
C MET A 281 -18.87 -22.80 -0.33
N VAL A 282 -18.11 -23.44 -1.19
CA VAL A 282 -18.54 -24.62 -1.94
C VAL A 282 -17.87 -25.84 -1.31
N VAL A 283 -18.67 -26.81 -0.94
CA VAL A 283 -18.23 -28.14 -0.53
C VAL A 283 -18.77 -29.16 -1.53
N PRO A 284 -18.21 -30.37 -1.62
CA PRO A 284 -18.74 -31.40 -2.48
C PRO A 284 -20.23 -31.66 -2.20
N GLY A 285 -21.09 -31.29 -3.15
CA GLY A 285 -22.54 -31.48 -3.08
C GLY A 285 -23.38 -30.37 -2.45
N ASP A 286 -22.76 -29.25 -1.99
CA ASP A 286 -23.52 -28.18 -1.36
C ASP A 286 -22.87 -26.80 -1.39
N TRP A 287 -23.67 -25.76 -1.07
CA TRP A 287 -23.24 -24.37 -0.93
C TRP A 287 -23.53 -23.87 0.48
N ILE A 288 -22.54 -23.20 1.09
CA ILE A 288 -22.62 -22.64 2.41
C ILE A 288 -22.43 -21.13 2.33
N TRP A 289 -23.28 -20.39 3.03
CA TRP A 289 -23.13 -18.96 3.20
C TRP A 289 -22.56 -18.64 4.56
N GLY A 290 -21.64 -17.70 4.61
CA GLY A 290 -21.02 -17.30 5.86
C GLY A 290 -20.92 -15.79 6.00
N VAL A 291 -21.00 -15.34 7.25
CA VAL A 291 -20.73 -13.96 7.64
C VAL A 291 -19.56 -13.96 8.60
N SER A 292 -18.62 -13.04 8.41
CA SER A 292 -17.50 -12.86 9.33
C SER A 292 -17.42 -11.42 9.82
N LEU A 293 -16.96 -11.27 11.03
CA LEU A 293 -16.48 -10.02 11.57
C LEU A 293 -14.95 -10.15 11.66
N ASP A 294 -14.22 -9.36 10.89
CA ASP A 294 -12.77 -9.32 10.88
C ASP A 294 -12.32 -8.01 11.53
N LEU A 295 -11.64 -8.10 12.65
CA LEU A 295 -11.05 -6.95 13.34
C LEU A 295 -9.54 -6.97 13.09
N ASP A 296 -9.05 -5.95 12.41
CA ASP A 296 -7.61 -5.68 12.34
C ASP A 296 -7.15 -5.21 13.73
N LEU A 297 -6.25 -5.95 14.35
CA LEU A 297 -5.67 -5.56 15.64
C LEU A 297 -4.49 -4.62 15.38
N PRO A 298 -4.62 -3.31 15.71
CA PRO A 298 -3.50 -2.38 15.62
C PRO A 298 -2.48 -2.75 16.70
N GLY A 299 -1.23 -2.98 16.31
CA GLY A 299 -0.12 -3.22 17.24
C GLY A 299 0.79 -4.40 16.93
N PHE A 300 0.46 -5.25 15.97
CA PHE A 300 1.33 -6.36 15.53
C PHE A 300 1.94 -6.15 14.14
N LYS A 301 2.19 -4.91 13.77
CA LYS A 301 3.00 -4.60 12.60
C LYS A 301 4.46 -4.80 12.97
N GLY A 302 5.05 -5.90 12.52
CA GLY A 302 6.51 -6.03 12.47
C GLY A 302 7.20 -6.77 13.60
N ILE A 303 6.75 -7.97 13.97
CA ILE A 303 7.52 -8.88 14.85
C ILE A 303 7.91 -10.19 14.12
N PHE A 304 8.10 -10.19 12.83
CA PHE A 304 8.80 -11.31 12.17
C PHE A 304 9.53 -10.81 10.93
#